data_57987f8700ce522cc8545b386b6af20c
#
_entry.id   57987f8700ce522cc8545b386b6af20c
#
_cell.length_a   1.000
_cell.length_b   1.000
_cell.length_c   1.000
_cell.angle_alpha   90.00
_cell.angle_beta   90.00
_cell.angle_gamma   90.00
#
_symmetry.space_group_name_H-M   'P 1'
#
loop_
_entity.id
_entity.type
_entity.pdbx_description
1 polymer ?
#
loop_
_entity_poly.entity_id
_entity_poly.type
_entity_poly.pdbx_seq_one_letter_code
_entity_poly.pdbx_strand_id
1 'polypeptide(L)'
;MKRQLITMILLLLVVAIQGIRAQEPYATLSSDNTTLTFYYDNQKSERGGMSVGPFSLANNPSWYDQCGSIASVVFDDSFANCTSITSTAWWFCACNSLTAVTGLEKLNTANVTDMSFMFSNCRALTSLDVSHFNTSNVTDMSYMFVHCEILTSLDVSHFNTANVTNMSHMFGECNKLASLDVSSFNTSNVTDMSYMFSTCSALTLLDVSSFNTANVTNMHDMFDYCLALTSLDVRHFNTAKVTDMGSMFRMCRALTSLDVSSFNTANVSDMGDMFQSCSSLTTIYCNDTWSCTNSSYMFWGCPLLKGAIAYDENKTDATYANPDTGYFTRTGGTSVETLNAASGQQNNEACYSLSGQRLTAPQKGINIIGGKKIVIK
;
A
#
# COMPACT_ATOMS: atom_id res chain seq x y z
N MET A 1 -51.84 15.02 54.78
CA MET A 1 -51.24 13.75 54.41
C MET A 1 -51.51 13.35 52.96
N LYS A 2 -52.74 13.16 52.45
CA LYS A 2 -52.97 12.75 51.04
C LYS A 2 -52.41 13.72 50.00
N ARG A 3 -52.46 15.06 50.15
CA ARG A 3 -51.90 16.02 49.19
C ARG A 3 -50.36 15.99 49.17
N GLN A 4 -49.72 15.82 50.34
CA GLN A 4 -48.26 15.73 50.41
C GLN A 4 -47.72 14.41 49.80
N LEU A 5 -48.49 13.31 49.99
CA LEU A 5 -48.16 12.05 49.37
C LEU A 5 -48.29 12.08 47.84
N ILE A 6 -49.35 12.75 47.32
CA ILE A 6 -49.55 12.93 45.88
C ILE A 6 -48.43 13.85 45.29
N THR A 7 -48.03 14.91 46.01
CA THR A 7 -46.93 15.76 45.55
C THR A 7 -45.62 15.03 45.55
N MET A 8 -45.35 14.20 46.55
CA MET A 8 -44.13 13.38 46.63
C MET A 8 -44.10 12.25 45.57
N ILE A 9 -45.25 11.65 45.28
CA ILE A 9 -45.38 10.67 44.18
C ILE A 9 -45.22 11.33 42.81
N LEU A 10 -45.75 12.53 42.61
CA LEU A 10 -45.56 13.34 41.39
C LEU A 10 -44.07 13.79 41.25
N LEU A 11 -43.41 14.19 42.34
CA LEU A 11 -41.98 14.48 42.30
C LEU A 11 -41.14 13.23 41.99
N LEU A 12 -41.45 12.10 42.58
CA LEU A 12 -40.81 10.81 42.30
C LEU A 12 -41.08 10.34 40.86
N LEU A 13 -42.26 10.56 40.32
CA LEU A 13 -42.61 10.30 38.92
C LEU A 13 -41.88 11.27 37.98
N VAL A 14 -41.73 12.54 38.32
CA VAL A 14 -40.97 13.52 37.54
C VAL A 14 -39.47 13.22 37.55
N VAL A 15 -38.93 12.71 38.66
CA VAL A 15 -37.56 12.23 38.74
C VAL A 15 -37.39 10.89 37.98
N ALA A 16 -38.42 10.04 37.94
CA ALA A 16 -38.37 8.79 37.16
C ALA A 16 -38.63 9.01 35.64
N ILE A 17 -39.24 10.15 35.27
CA ILE A 17 -39.45 10.57 33.87
C ILE A 17 -38.29 11.43 33.34
N GLN A 18 -37.29 11.78 34.15
CA GLN A 18 -35.95 12.09 33.62
C GLN A 18 -35.40 10.76 33.09
N GLY A 19 -35.85 10.45 31.88
CA GLY A 19 -35.62 9.16 31.26
C GLY A 19 -34.19 8.72 31.41
N ILE A 20 -34.00 7.45 31.72
CA ILE A 20 -32.70 6.80 31.57
C ILE A 20 -32.26 7.08 30.15
N ARG A 21 -31.46 8.14 29.96
CA ARG A 21 -30.91 8.42 28.64
C ARG A 21 -30.04 7.22 28.28
N ALA A 22 -30.29 6.67 27.11
CA ALA A 22 -29.48 5.57 26.60
C ALA A 22 -28.00 6.03 26.49
N GLN A 23 -27.10 5.12 26.75
CA GLN A 23 -25.69 5.34 26.45
C GLN A 23 -25.53 5.45 24.94
N GLU A 24 -24.74 6.43 24.48
CA GLU A 24 -24.44 6.61 23.06
C GLU A 24 -22.97 7.04 22.89
N PRO A 25 -22.32 6.70 21.75
CA PRO A 25 -20.98 7.16 21.45
C PRO A 25 -21.00 8.64 21.02
N TYR A 26 -20.05 9.41 21.52
CA TYR A 26 -19.84 10.79 21.14
C TYR A 26 -18.41 11.23 21.40
N ALA A 27 -18.02 12.36 20.81
CA ALA A 27 -16.73 13.01 21.06
C ALA A 27 -16.93 14.41 21.62
N THR A 28 -15.96 14.88 22.39
CA THR A 28 -15.87 16.28 22.84
C THR A 28 -14.52 16.86 22.53
N LEU A 29 -14.45 18.14 22.27
CA LEU A 29 -13.22 18.87 22.07
C LEU A 29 -12.93 19.75 23.31
N SER A 30 -11.67 19.76 23.77
CA SER A 30 -11.24 20.66 24.85
C SER A 30 -11.43 22.13 24.46
N SER A 31 -11.53 23.01 25.45
CA SER A 31 -11.79 24.45 25.21
C SER A 31 -10.69 25.15 24.39
N ASP A 32 -9.48 24.59 24.37
CA ASP A 32 -8.33 25.08 23.60
C ASP A 32 -8.19 24.33 22.22
N ASN A 33 -9.13 23.46 21.90
CA ASN A 33 -9.17 22.64 20.68
C ASN A 33 -7.97 21.70 20.50
N THR A 34 -7.24 21.33 21.55
CA THR A 34 -6.04 20.50 21.43
C THR A 34 -6.27 19.03 21.74
N THR A 35 -7.35 18.70 22.46
CA THR A 35 -7.67 17.32 22.87
C THR A 35 -9.08 16.92 22.44
N LEU A 36 -9.17 15.84 21.67
CA LEU A 36 -10.43 15.22 21.28
C LEU A 36 -10.65 13.97 22.14
N THR A 37 -11.76 13.92 22.90
CA THR A 37 -12.05 12.80 23.80
C THR A 37 -13.34 12.08 23.38
N PHE A 38 -13.27 10.75 23.29
CA PHE A 38 -14.38 9.87 22.92
C PHE A 38 -15.00 9.23 24.17
N TYR A 39 -16.31 9.23 24.27
CA TYR A 39 -17.10 8.71 25.39
C TYR A 39 -18.22 7.80 24.91
N TYR A 40 -18.62 6.86 25.77
CA TYR A 40 -19.83 6.07 25.60
C TYR A 40 -20.64 6.04 26.90
N ASP A 41 -21.47 7.06 27.11
CA ASP A 41 -22.30 7.22 28.29
C ASP A 41 -23.61 7.99 27.96
N ASN A 42 -24.36 8.37 28.98
CA ASN A 42 -25.63 9.10 28.85
C ASN A 42 -25.49 10.63 28.96
N GLN A 43 -24.25 11.17 28.92
CA GLN A 43 -23.97 12.59 29.21
C GLN A 43 -23.71 13.44 27.94
N LYS A 44 -23.94 12.91 26.76
CA LYS A 44 -23.66 13.60 25.49
C LYS A 44 -24.20 15.01 25.44
N SER A 45 -25.49 15.19 25.79
CA SER A 45 -26.14 16.53 25.78
C SER A 45 -25.55 17.50 26.81
N GLU A 46 -25.13 16.98 27.98
CA GLU A 46 -24.58 17.77 29.07
C GLU A 46 -23.16 18.22 28.77
N ARG A 47 -22.40 17.39 28.04
CA ARG A 47 -21.03 17.68 27.62
C ARG A 47 -20.96 18.37 26.26
N GLY A 48 -22.09 18.69 25.60
CA GLY A 48 -22.06 19.22 24.23
C GLY A 48 -21.45 18.27 23.21
N GLY A 49 -21.69 16.96 23.40
CA GLY A 49 -21.02 15.89 22.62
C GLY A 49 -21.41 15.89 21.16
N MET A 50 -20.42 15.72 20.31
CA MET A 50 -20.52 15.62 18.85
C MET A 50 -20.77 14.17 18.42
N SER A 51 -21.47 13.97 17.31
CA SER A 51 -21.63 12.63 16.69
C SER A 51 -20.28 12.03 16.27
N VAL A 52 -20.15 10.71 16.34
CA VAL A 52 -18.94 9.98 15.88
C VAL A 52 -19.17 9.27 14.54
N GLY A 53 -20.15 9.70 13.78
CA GLY A 53 -20.35 9.24 12.41
C GLY A 53 -21.55 8.29 12.22
N PRO A 54 -21.59 7.59 11.08
CA PRO A 54 -20.56 7.50 10.05
C PRO A 54 -20.29 8.81 9.28
N PHE A 55 -19.04 9.01 8.82
CA PHE A 55 -18.61 10.18 8.08
C PHE A 55 -18.19 9.86 6.64
N SER A 56 -18.10 10.89 5.80
CA SER A 56 -17.67 10.80 4.41
C SER A 56 -17.20 12.17 3.92
N LEU A 57 -16.70 12.26 2.70
CA LEU A 57 -16.28 13.53 2.07
C LEU A 57 -17.40 14.59 2.09
N ALA A 58 -18.66 14.19 1.99
CA ALA A 58 -19.81 15.10 2.01
C ALA A 58 -20.33 15.39 3.42
N ASN A 59 -19.89 14.66 4.43
CA ASN A 59 -20.35 14.75 5.82
C ASN A 59 -19.16 14.53 6.76
N ASN A 60 -18.35 15.56 6.93
CA ASN A 60 -17.16 15.53 7.79
C ASN A 60 -17.53 15.52 9.28
N PRO A 61 -16.63 15.03 10.16
CA PRO A 61 -16.76 15.19 11.60
C PRO A 61 -16.96 16.66 12.00
N SER A 62 -17.77 16.93 13.03
CA SER A 62 -17.98 18.31 13.51
C SER A 62 -16.69 18.98 14.05
N TRP A 63 -15.66 18.22 14.36
CA TRP A 63 -14.32 18.71 14.76
C TRP A 63 -13.36 18.87 13.59
N TYR A 64 -13.77 18.64 12.34
CA TYR A 64 -12.88 18.62 11.17
C TYR A 64 -12.12 19.94 10.98
N ASP A 65 -12.79 21.08 11.15
CA ASP A 65 -12.17 22.40 11.02
C ASP A 65 -11.11 22.68 12.11
N GLN A 66 -11.13 21.94 13.22
CA GLN A 66 -10.17 22.03 14.33
C GLN A 66 -9.07 20.97 14.27
N CYS A 67 -9.13 20.02 13.32
CA CYS A 67 -8.17 18.93 13.22
C CYS A 67 -6.71 19.39 13.20
N GLY A 68 -6.42 20.53 12.57
CA GLY A 68 -5.07 21.12 12.57
C GLY A 68 -4.52 21.50 13.95
N SER A 69 -5.39 21.68 14.96
CA SER A 69 -5.01 22.01 16.33
C SER A 69 -5.02 20.81 17.27
N ILE A 70 -5.70 19.71 16.90
CA ILE A 70 -5.82 18.52 17.75
C ILE A 70 -4.44 17.84 17.84
N ALA A 71 -3.84 17.88 19.03
CA ALA A 71 -2.54 17.27 19.31
C ALA A 71 -2.68 15.91 20.03
N SER A 72 -3.83 15.66 20.68
CA SER A 72 -4.09 14.45 21.45
C SER A 72 -5.51 13.93 21.23
N VAL A 73 -5.64 12.59 21.13
CA VAL A 73 -6.91 11.89 21.14
C VAL A 73 -6.95 10.97 22.36
N VAL A 74 -8.07 10.94 23.06
CA VAL A 74 -8.30 10.11 24.24
C VAL A 74 -9.59 9.30 24.07
N PHE A 75 -9.51 7.99 24.24
CA PHE A 75 -10.69 7.14 24.42
C PHE A 75 -10.88 6.93 25.91
N ASP A 76 -11.97 7.49 26.48
CA ASP A 76 -12.36 7.32 27.88
C ASP A 76 -12.65 5.85 28.20
N ASP A 77 -12.54 5.46 29.45
CA ASP A 77 -12.80 4.07 29.86
C ASP A 77 -14.22 3.59 29.52
N SER A 78 -15.20 4.49 29.48
CA SER A 78 -16.56 4.20 29.07
C SER A 78 -16.65 3.65 27.63
N PHE A 79 -15.72 4.08 26.74
CA PHE A 79 -15.76 3.69 25.33
C PHE A 79 -15.51 2.20 25.09
N ALA A 80 -14.87 1.51 26.04
CA ALA A 80 -14.67 0.06 25.99
C ALA A 80 -15.98 -0.74 25.91
N ASN A 81 -17.10 -0.15 26.33
CA ASN A 81 -18.43 -0.77 26.28
C ASN A 81 -19.18 -0.47 24.97
N CYS A 82 -18.62 0.35 24.10
CA CYS A 82 -19.25 0.73 22.83
C CYS A 82 -19.03 -0.35 21.76
N THR A 83 -20.12 -0.98 21.33
CA THR A 83 -20.10 -1.98 20.25
C THR A 83 -20.84 -1.55 18.98
N SER A 84 -21.30 -0.30 18.94
CA SER A 84 -22.17 0.20 17.88
C SER A 84 -21.44 0.94 16.76
N ILE A 85 -20.12 1.05 16.82
CA ILE A 85 -19.33 1.72 15.78
C ILE A 85 -19.28 0.84 14.53
N THR A 86 -19.73 1.37 13.40
CA THR A 86 -19.72 0.69 12.10
C THR A 86 -18.80 1.33 11.07
N SER A 87 -18.32 2.57 11.35
CA SER A 87 -17.35 3.27 10.53
C SER A 87 -16.48 4.16 11.40
N THR A 88 -15.18 4.15 11.14
CA THR A 88 -14.19 5.09 11.71
C THR A 88 -13.62 6.00 10.63
N ALA A 89 -14.23 5.99 9.44
CA ALA A 89 -13.79 6.80 8.33
C ALA A 89 -13.75 8.28 8.72
N TRP A 90 -12.66 8.98 8.31
CA TRP A 90 -12.44 10.42 8.54
C TRP A 90 -12.23 10.86 9.98
N TRP A 91 -12.18 9.97 10.97
CA TRP A 91 -12.16 10.37 12.39
C TRP A 91 -11.02 11.33 12.73
N PHE A 92 -9.82 11.08 12.20
CA PHE A 92 -8.63 11.91 12.48
C PHE A 92 -8.03 12.48 11.19
N CYS A 93 -8.82 12.50 10.11
CA CYS A 93 -8.37 13.07 8.84
C CYS A 93 -7.95 14.53 9.02
N ALA A 94 -6.78 14.89 8.50
CA ALA A 94 -6.18 16.22 8.60
C ALA A 94 -5.80 16.68 10.03
N CYS A 95 -5.73 15.78 11.01
CA CYS A 95 -5.21 16.10 12.34
C CYS A 95 -3.66 16.21 12.28
N ASN A 96 -3.18 17.27 11.60
CA ASN A 96 -1.75 17.45 11.29
C ASN A 96 -0.85 17.62 12.53
N SER A 97 -1.42 18.03 13.65
CA SER A 97 -0.72 18.21 14.93
C SER A 97 -0.83 16.99 15.86
N LEU A 98 -1.55 15.94 15.45
CA LEU A 98 -1.78 14.75 16.27
C LEU A 98 -0.47 14.00 16.53
N THR A 99 -0.09 13.94 17.82
CA THR A 99 1.14 13.24 18.27
C THR A 99 0.84 12.04 19.16
N ALA A 100 -0.34 11.98 19.78
CA ALA A 100 -0.70 10.95 20.74
C ALA A 100 -2.15 10.49 20.60
N VAL A 101 -2.35 9.17 20.61
CA VAL A 101 -3.67 8.55 20.72
C VAL A 101 -3.63 7.62 21.94
N THR A 102 -4.43 7.93 22.96
CA THR A 102 -4.46 7.19 24.23
C THR A 102 -5.77 6.42 24.35
N GLY A 103 -5.70 5.18 24.81
CA GLY A 103 -6.88 4.34 25.03
C GLY A 103 -7.48 3.80 23.73
N LEU A 104 -6.73 3.80 22.62
CA LEU A 104 -7.22 3.31 21.32
C LEU A 104 -7.64 1.83 21.40
N GLU A 105 -7.07 1.04 22.32
CA GLU A 105 -7.45 -0.33 22.63
C GLU A 105 -8.90 -0.49 23.13
N LYS A 106 -9.55 0.59 23.54
CA LYS A 106 -10.95 0.62 23.96
C LYS A 106 -11.91 0.76 22.78
N LEU A 107 -11.41 1.09 21.59
CA LEU A 107 -12.21 1.14 20.38
C LEU A 107 -12.50 -0.26 19.86
N ASN A 108 -13.74 -0.72 19.99
CA ASN A 108 -14.18 -1.98 19.40
C ASN A 108 -14.47 -1.82 17.91
N THR A 109 -13.62 -2.41 17.07
CA THR A 109 -13.75 -2.33 15.60
C THR A 109 -14.43 -3.56 14.97
N ALA A 110 -14.97 -4.49 15.76
CA ALA A 110 -15.54 -5.74 15.25
C ALA A 110 -16.69 -5.56 14.25
N ASN A 111 -17.43 -4.44 14.33
CA ASN A 111 -18.53 -4.12 13.42
C ASN A 111 -18.16 -3.04 12.39
N VAL A 112 -16.89 -2.60 12.34
CA VAL A 112 -16.44 -1.56 11.41
C VAL A 112 -16.27 -2.15 10.02
N THR A 113 -16.89 -1.50 9.04
CA THR A 113 -16.83 -1.87 7.63
C THR A 113 -16.02 -0.87 6.79
N ASP A 114 -15.80 0.35 7.31
CA ASP A 114 -15.12 1.44 6.62
C ASP A 114 -14.12 2.12 7.56
N MET A 115 -12.83 2.04 7.21
CA MET A 115 -11.71 2.69 7.89
C MET A 115 -11.01 3.72 7.00
N SER A 116 -11.65 4.08 5.87
CA SER A 116 -11.04 5.01 4.91
C SER A 116 -10.73 6.36 5.55
N PHE A 117 -9.57 6.95 5.20
CA PHE A 117 -9.10 8.24 5.71
C PHE A 117 -8.96 8.36 7.24
N MET A 118 -9.00 7.25 8.02
CA MET A 118 -9.04 7.33 9.48
C MET A 118 -7.89 8.15 10.06
N PHE A 119 -6.67 7.96 9.59
CA PHE A 119 -5.46 8.69 10.02
C PHE A 119 -4.82 9.49 8.88
N SER A 120 -5.58 9.77 7.82
CA SER A 120 -5.08 10.53 6.68
C SER A 120 -4.56 11.90 7.12
N ASN A 121 -3.35 12.27 6.63
CA ASN A 121 -2.71 13.55 6.99
C ASN A 121 -2.41 13.74 8.50
N CYS A 122 -2.17 12.67 9.25
CA CYS A 122 -1.66 12.76 10.62
C CYS A 122 -0.13 12.94 10.60
N ARG A 123 0.33 14.10 10.08
CA ARG A 123 1.74 14.38 9.75
C ARG A 123 2.70 14.41 10.93
N ALA A 124 2.18 14.66 12.15
CA ALA A 124 2.99 14.70 13.38
C ALA A 124 3.04 13.35 14.11
N LEU A 125 2.33 12.32 13.62
CA LEU A 125 2.27 11.03 14.28
C LEU A 125 3.55 10.23 14.03
N THR A 126 4.28 9.88 15.10
CA THR A 126 5.56 9.15 15.02
C THR A 126 5.41 7.65 15.20
N SER A 127 4.38 7.22 15.93
CA SER A 127 4.02 5.82 16.17
C SER A 127 2.53 5.69 16.41
N LEU A 128 1.97 4.53 16.11
CA LEU A 128 0.57 4.22 16.34
C LEU A 128 0.42 2.73 16.62
N ASP A 129 -0.25 2.39 17.73
CA ASP A 129 -0.59 1.01 18.06
C ASP A 129 -2.01 0.69 17.57
N VAL A 130 -2.12 -0.13 16.55
CA VAL A 130 -3.37 -0.63 15.96
C VAL A 130 -3.54 -2.14 16.18
N SER A 131 -2.73 -2.77 17.05
CA SER A 131 -2.65 -4.21 17.25
C SER A 131 -3.98 -4.87 17.67
N HIS A 132 -4.90 -4.08 18.23
CA HIS A 132 -6.21 -4.56 18.68
C HIS A 132 -7.35 -4.30 17.69
N PHE A 133 -7.06 -3.76 16.52
CA PHE A 133 -8.09 -3.58 15.50
C PHE A 133 -8.55 -4.93 14.93
N ASN A 134 -9.82 -5.22 15.07
CA ASN A 134 -10.47 -6.30 14.33
C ASN A 134 -10.94 -5.77 12.98
N THR A 135 -10.25 -6.15 11.91
CA THR A 135 -10.52 -5.68 10.56
C THR A 135 -11.31 -6.67 9.70
N SER A 136 -11.81 -7.75 10.31
CA SER A 136 -12.45 -8.87 9.57
C SER A 136 -13.69 -8.47 8.75
N ASN A 137 -14.36 -7.37 9.11
CA ASN A 137 -15.53 -6.87 8.39
C ASN A 137 -15.23 -5.64 7.52
N VAL A 138 -13.98 -5.16 7.50
CA VAL A 138 -13.60 -3.95 6.76
C VAL A 138 -13.56 -4.24 5.27
N THR A 139 -14.22 -3.37 4.50
CA THR A 139 -14.28 -3.43 3.03
C THR A 139 -13.51 -2.30 2.35
N ASP A 140 -13.29 -1.17 3.06
CA ASP A 140 -12.55 -0.01 2.56
C ASP A 140 -11.46 0.42 3.56
N MET A 141 -10.20 0.39 3.12
CA MET A 141 -9.02 0.87 3.84
C MET A 141 -8.29 1.97 3.06
N SER A 142 -8.96 2.55 2.05
CA SER A 142 -8.33 3.58 1.22
C SER A 142 -7.91 4.79 2.04
N TYR A 143 -6.74 5.36 1.73
CA TYR A 143 -6.19 6.56 2.39
C TYR A 143 -6.00 6.44 3.91
N MET A 144 -6.07 5.22 4.51
CA MET A 144 -6.11 5.05 5.97
C MET A 144 -4.94 5.73 6.69
N PHE A 145 -3.73 5.64 6.14
CA PHE A 145 -2.50 6.20 6.72
C PHE A 145 -1.78 7.16 5.76
N VAL A 146 -2.45 7.61 4.68
CA VAL A 146 -1.81 8.50 3.71
C VAL A 146 -1.30 9.78 4.39
N HIS A 147 -0.11 10.25 3.99
CA HIS A 147 0.56 11.42 4.59
C HIS A 147 0.86 11.29 6.11
N CYS A 148 1.04 10.09 6.65
CA CYS A 148 1.68 9.90 7.94
C CYS A 148 3.22 10.04 7.79
N GLU A 149 3.66 11.24 7.41
CA GLU A 149 4.98 11.53 6.83
C GLU A 149 6.16 11.16 7.74
N ILE A 150 6.00 11.25 9.07
CA ILE A 150 7.06 10.98 10.05
C ILE A 150 6.83 9.68 10.84
N LEU A 151 5.83 8.89 10.47
CA LEU A 151 5.59 7.56 11.05
C LEU A 151 6.77 6.64 10.71
N THR A 152 7.47 6.12 11.73
CA THR A 152 8.69 5.33 11.53
C THR A 152 8.46 3.83 11.56
N SER A 153 7.37 3.40 12.19
CA SER A 153 6.96 2.00 12.27
C SER A 153 5.45 1.88 12.39
N LEU A 154 4.88 0.84 11.79
CA LEU A 154 3.47 0.51 11.88
C LEU A 154 3.33 -1.01 11.78
N ASP A 155 2.72 -1.65 12.78
CA ASP A 155 2.44 -3.08 12.75
C ASP A 155 1.00 -3.32 12.29
N VAL A 156 0.86 -3.86 11.08
CA VAL A 156 -0.40 -4.26 10.46
C VAL A 156 -0.46 -5.77 10.20
N SER A 157 0.47 -6.55 10.77
CA SER A 157 0.61 -7.98 10.54
C SER A 157 -0.63 -8.80 10.97
N HIS A 158 -1.45 -8.24 11.86
CA HIS A 158 -2.69 -8.85 12.34
C HIS A 158 -3.95 -8.42 11.56
N PHE A 159 -3.83 -7.53 10.58
CA PHE A 159 -4.97 -7.09 9.77
C PHE A 159 -5.52 -8.26 8.94
N ASN A 160 -6.81 -8.53 9.10
CA ASN A 160 -7.55 -9.41 8.21
C ASN A 160 -8.14 -8.59 7.07
N THR A 161 -7.58 -8.73 5.88
CA THR A 161 -7.97 -7.94 4.71
C THR A 161 -8.83 -8.73 3.71
N ALA A 162 -9.34 -9.91 4.10
CA ALA A 162 -10.05 -10.81 3.20
C ALA A 162 -11.32 -10.21 2.56
N ASN A 163 -11.94 -9.21 3.20
CA ASN A 163 -13.12 -8.52 2.69
C ASN A 163 -12.81 -7.15 2.05
N VAL A 164 -11.54 -6.71 2.08
CA VAL A 164 -11.16 -5.38 1.56
C VAL A 164 -11.19 -5.39 0.03
N THR A 165 -11.85 -4.39 -0.53
CA THR A 165 -11.97 -4.17 -1.98
C THR A 165 -11.18 -2.98 -2.48
N ASN A 166 -10.86 -2.02 -1.59
CA ASN A 166 -10.15 -0.79 -1.91
C ASN A 166 -9.00 -0.56 -0.93
N MET A 167 -7.76 -0.54 -1.44
CA MET A 167 -6.53 -0.25 -0.69
C MET A 167 -5.78 0.95 -1.30
N SER A 168 -6.45 1.76 -2.14
CA SER A 168 -5.79 2.88 -2.78
C SER A 168 -5.24 3.86 -1.74
N HIS A 169 -4.02 4.37 -1.95
CA HIS A 169 -3.32 5.32 -1.07
C HIS A 169 -3.13 4.84 0.39
N MET A 170 -3.34 3.56 0.73
CA MET A 170 -3.39 3.12 2.14
C MET A 170 -2.17 3.54 2.94
N PHE A 171 -0.97 3.49 2.37
CA PHE A 171 0.31 3.89 2.99
C PHE A 171 1.03 4.99 2.21
N GLY A 172 0.34 5.62 1.24
CA GLY A 172 0.93 6.68 0.43
C GLY A 172 1.55 7.79 1.30
N GLU A 173 2.73 8.28 0.90
CA GLU A 173 3.46 9.35 1.59
C GLU A 173 3.82 9.07 3.06
N CYS A 174 3.98 7.80 3.43
CA CYS A 174 4.61 7.40 4.69
C CYS A 174 6.14 7.49 4.55
N ASN A 175 6.67 8.71 4.41
CA ASN A 175 8.04 9.01 3.97
C ASN A 175 9.15 8.46 4.88
N LYS A 176 8.88 8.20 6.17
CA LYS A 176 9.85 7.70 7.15
C LYS A 176 9.68 6.23 7.49
N LEU A 177 8.68 5.57 6.90
CA LEU A 177 8.44 4.15 7.12
C LEU A 177 9.52 3.33 6.41
N ALA A 178 10.47 2.79 7.18
CA ALA A 178 11.63 2.08 6.63
C ALA A 178 11.38 0.61 6.30
N SER A 179 10.37 0.02 6.95
CA SER A 179 9.90 -1.34 6.72
C SER A 179 8.40 -1.45 7.01
N LEU A 180 7.72 -2.35 6.31
CA LEU A 180 6.30 -2.62 6.49
C LEU A 180 6.06 -4.10 6.19
N ASP A 181 5.46 -4.83 7.14
CA ASP A 181 5.07 -6.23 6.96
C ASP A 181 3.61 -6.30 6.50
N VAL A 182 3.42 -6.68 5.23
CA VAL A 182 2.11 -6.91 4.59
C VAL A 182 1.90 -8.38 4.22
N SER A 183 2.71 -9.29 4.76
CA SER A 183 2.67 -10.72 4.45
C SER A 183 1.34 -11.39 4.83
N SER A 184 0.61 -10.82 5.80
CA SER A 184 -0.72 -11.27 6.20
C SER A 184 -1.86 -10.82 5.28
N PHE A 185 -1.60 -9.89 4.34
CA PHE A 185 -2.65 -9.31 3.51
C PHE A 185 -3.20 -10.31 2.50
N ASN A 186 -4.49 -10.57 2.59
CA ASN A 186 -5.25 -11.25 1.56
C ASN A 186 -5.89 -10.22 0.64
N THR A 187 -5.35 -10.09 -0.57
CA THR A 187 -5.79 -9.08 -1.55
C THR A 187 -6.71 -9.65 -2.63
N SER A 188 -7.25 -10.85 -2.45
CA SER A 188 -8.03 -11.55 -3.49
C SER A 188 -9.30 -10.81 -3.92
N ASN A 189 -9.84 -9.92 -3.08
CA ASN A 189 -11.03 -9.10 -3.40
C ASN A 189 -10.68 -7.66 -3.77
N VAL A 190 -9.40 -7.25 -3.71
CA VAL A 190 -8.99 -5.88 -3.99
C VAL A 190 -9.08 -5.58 -5.47
N THR A 191 -9.70 -4.45 -5.81
CA THR A 191 -9.86 -3.96 -7.18
C THR A 191 -9.02 -2.71 -7.47
N ASP A 192 -8.67 -1.94 -6.44
CA ASP A 192 -7.86 -0.72 -6.55
C ASP A 192 -6.69 -0.75 -5.58
N MET A 193 -5.46 -0.71 -6.12
CA MET A 193 -4.19 -0.61 -5.41
C MET A 193 -3.40 0.65 -5.80
N SER A 194 -4.07 1.62 -6.46
CA SER A 194 -3.41 2.83 -6.90
C SER A 194 -2.79 3.59 -5.72
N TYR A 195 -1.58 4.12 -5.91
CA TYR A 195 -0.85 4.90 -4.90
C TYR A 195 -0.58 4.17 -3.57
N MET A 196 -0.81 2.85 -3.46
CA MET A 196 -0.81 2.15 -2.16
C MET A 196 0.47 2.38 -1.37
N PHE A 197 1.63 2.44 -2.01
CA PHE A 197 2.94 2.70 -1.39
C PHE A 197 3.64 3.93 -2.01
N SER A 198 2.89 4.76 -2.75
CA SER A 198 3.47 5.94 -3.40
C SER A 198 4.19 6.82 -2.37
N THR A 199 5.40 7.26 -2.71
CA THR A 199 6.24 8.14 -1.89
C THR A 199 6.62 7.55 -0.51
N CYS A 200 6.61 6.21 -0.36
CA CYS A 200 7.26 5.54 0.76
C CYS A 200 8.79 5.58 0.61
N SER A 201 9.36 6.78 0.64
CA SER A 201 10.72 7.07 0.19
C SER A 201 11.84 6.44 1.03
N ALA A 202 11.57 6.06 2.29
CA ALA A 202 12.52 5.36 3.16
C ALA A 202 12.41 3.83 3.09
N LEU A 203 11.39 3.29 2.42
CA LEU A 203 11.13 1.85 2.35
C LEU A 203 12.22 1.16 1.51
N THR A 204 13.01 0.29 2.15
CA THR A 204 14.16 -0.36 1.50
C THR A 204 13.83 -1.74 0.94
N LEU A 205 12.92 -2.44 1.59
CA LEU A 205 12.42 -3.76 1.22
C LEU A 205 10.91 -3.81 1.43
N LEU A 206 10.21 -4.47 0.52
CA LEU A 206 8.77 -4.72 0.62
C LEU A 206 8.48 -6.11 0.05
N ASP A 207 7.94 -7.00 0.88
CA ASP A 207 7.50 -8.31 0.44
C ASP A 207 6.01 -8.27 0.10
N VAL A 208 5.70 -8.35 -1.19
CA VAL A 208 4.34 -8.40 -1.74
C VAL A 208 3.97 -9.80 -2.24
N SER A 209 4.73 -10.83 -1.86
CA SER A 209 4.53 -12.22 -2.34
C SER A 209 3.15 -12.82 -1.98
N SER A 210 2.49 -12.28 -0.94
CA SER A 210 1.13 -12.65 -0.56
C SER A 210 0.04 -12.02 -1.44
N PHE A 211 0.37 -11.02 -2.28
CA PHE A 211 -0.64 -10.27 -3.03
C PHE A 211 -1.23 -11.08 -4.17
N ASN A 212 -2.53 -11.29 -4.13
CA ASN A 212 -3.30 -11.79 -5.27
C ASN A 212 -3.91 -10.62 -6.03
N THR A 213 -3.39 -10.34 -7.23
CA THR A 213 -3.80 -9.18 -8.03
C THR A 213 -4.81 -9.52 -9.14
N ALA A 214 -5.39 -10.72 -9.13
CA ALA A 214 -6.26 -11.21 -10.20
C ALA A 214 -7.55 -10.37 -10.40
N ASN A 215 -7.95 -9.59 -9.40
CA ASN A 215 -9.12 -8.69 -9.47
C ASN A 215 -8.75 -7.22 -9.59
N VAL A 216 -7.46 -6.87 -9.51
CA VAL A 216 -7.01 -5.47 -9.56
C VAL A 216 -7.19 -4.90 -10.97
N THR A 217 -7.78 -3.72 -11.04
CA THR A 217 -8.00 -2.97 -12.29
C THR A 217 -7.14 -1.71 -12.38
N ASN A 218 -6.65 -1.20 -11.25
CA ASN A 218 -5.87 0.03 -11.16
C ASN A 218 -4.62 -0.17 -10.29
N MET A 219 -3.43 0.05 -10.88
CA MET A 219 -2.11 0.01 -10.23
C MET A 219 -1.32 1.32 -10.45
N HIS A 220 -2.03 2.40 -10.81
CA HIS A 220 -1.42 3.71 -11.05
C HIS A 220 -0.61 4.16 -9.82
N ASP A 221 0.62 4.65 -10.02
CA ASP A 221 1.53 5.15 -8.97
C ASP A 221 1.76 4.17 -7.77
N MET A 222 1.49 2.85 -7.90
CA MET A 222 1.50 1.93 -6.75
C MET A 222 2.81 1.97 -5.96
N PHE A 223 3.96 2.12 -6.61
CA PHE A 223 5.30 2.21 -6.01
C PHE A 223 6.06 3.48 -6.42
N ASP A 224 5.32 4.50 -6.89
CA ASP A 224 5.91 5.77 -7.29
C ASP A 224 6.73 6.40 -6.16
N TYR A 225 7.90 7.00 -6.47
CA TYR A 225 8.80 7.62 -5.50
C TYR A 225 9.26 6.70 -4.33
N CYS A 226 9.23 5.38 -4.47
CA CYS A 226 9.90 4.46 -3.55
C CYS A 226 11.43 4.54 -3.73
N LEU A 227 12.02 5.67 -3.33
CA LEU A 227 13.39 6.06 -3.67
C LEU A 227 14.45 5.08 -3.19
N ALA A 228 14.24 4.43 -2.02
CA ALA A 228 15.19 3.55 -1.36
C ALA A 228 14.96 2.06 -1.66
N LEU A 229 13.89 1.71 -2.40
CA LEU A 229 13.53 0.32 -2.67
C LEU A 229 14.56 -0.31 -3.61
N THR A 230 15.34 -1.27 -3.09
CA THR A 230 16.46 -1.88 -3.82
C THR A 230 16.08 -3.09 -4.65
N SER A 231 15.02 -3.78 -4.28
CA SER A 231 14.47 -4.94 -4.98
C SER A 231 12.96 -5.04 -4.74
N LEU A 232 12.24 -5.58 -5.71
CA LEU A 232 10.80 -5.85 -5.63
C LEU A 232 10.47 -7.07 -6.50
N ASP A 233 9.81 -8.07 -5.92
CA ASP A 233 9.37 -9.25 -6.65
C ASP A 233 7.88 -9.16 -6.99
N VAL A 234 7.59 -8.89 -8.27
CA VAL A 234 6.22 -8.80 -8.83
C VAL A 234 5.91 -9.91 -9.82
N ARG A 235 6.73 -10.97 -9.88
CA ARG A 235 6.59 -12.07 -10.85
C ARG A 235 5.29 -12.87 -10.69
N HIS A 236 4.64 -12.77 -9.55
CA HIS A 236 3.35 -13.43 -9.27
C HIS A 236 2.14 -12.52 -9.54
N PHE A 237 2.35 -11.27 -9.91
CA PHE A 237 1.25 -10.36 -10.23
C PHE A 237 0.50 -10.82 -11.48
N ASN A 238 -0.81 -10.98 -11.35
CA ASN A 238 -1.72 -11.19 -12.46
C ASN A 238 -2.34 -9.85 -12.87
N THR A 239 -1.93 -9.33 -14.01
CA THR A 239 -2.36 -8.00 -14.47
C THR A 239 -3.40 -8.07 -15.59
N ALA A 240 -4.03 -9.23 -15.82
CA ALA A 240 -4.97 -9.43 -16.92
C ALA A 240 -6.20 -8.50 -16.91
N LYS A 241 -6.57 -7.94 -15.73
CA LYS A 241 -7.68 -6.99 -15.59
C LYS A 241 -7.22 -5.53 -15.44
N VAL A 242 -5.93 -5.30 -15.32
CA VAL A 242 -5.40 -3.94 -15.09
C VAL A 242 -5.56 -3.10 -16.34
N THR A 243 -6.07 -1.90 -16.17
CA THR A 243 -6.29 -0.91 -17.24
C THR A 243 -5.34 0.28 -17.13
N ASP A 244 -4.77 0.53 -15.95
CA ASP A 244 -3.87 1.65 -15.66
C ASP A 244 -2.67 1.18 -14.83
N MET A 245 -1.46 1.37 -15.39
CA MET A 245 -0.15 1.14 -14.79
C MET A 245 0.74 2.39 -14.88
N GLY A 246 0.14 3.55 -15.13
CA GLY A 246 0.87 4.81 -15.25
C GLY A 246 1.71 5.05 -13.99
N SER A 247 2.95 5.49 -14.17
CA SER A 247 3.90 5.81 -13.09
C SER A 247 4.14 4.70 -12.05
N MET A 248 3.74 3.44 -12.31
CA MET A 248 3.74 2.37 -11.29
C MET A 248 5.08 2.21 -10.56
N PHE A 249 6.22 2.43 -11.23
CA PHE A 249 7.57 2.34 -10.67
C PHE A 249 8.35 3.65 -10.84
N ARG A 250 7.68 4.76 -11.14
CA ARG A 250 8.33 6.05 -11.37
C ARG A 250 9.22 6.40 -10.19
N MET A 251 10.43 6.93 -10.44
CA MET A 251 11.38 7.36 -9.41
C MET A 251 11.83 6.26 -8.43
N CYS A 252 11.66 4.97 -8.73
CA CYS A 252 12.30 3.88 -7.97
C CYS A 252 13.81 3.87 -8.21
N ARG A 253 14.51 4.88 -7.68
CA ARG A 253 15.91 5.20 -8.03
C ARG A 253 16.92 4.16 -7.59
N ALA A 254 16.66 3.38 -6.53
CA ALA A 254 17.56 2.36 -6.03
C ALA A 254 17.34 0.99 -6.69
N LEU A 255 16.24 0.81 -7.44
CA LEU A 255 15.90 -0.45 -8.09
C LEU A 255 16.87 -0.70 -9.26
N THR A 256 17.53 -1.86 -9.25
CA THR A 256 18.56 -2.19 -10.25
C THR A 256 18.05 -3.12 -11.34
N SER A 257 17.08 -3.96 -11.03
CA SER A 257 16.43 -4.85 -12.00
C SER A 257 14.98 -5.10 -11.59
N LEU A 258 14.14 -5.41 -12.58
CA LEU A 258 12.73 -5.75 -12.34
C LEU A 258 12.30 -6.85 -13.32
N ASP A 259 11.61 -7.86 -12.81
CA ASP A 259 11.02 -8.93 -13.64
C ASP A 259 9.51 -8.72 -13.74
N VAL A 260 9.06 -8.31 -14.93
CA VAL A 260 7.66 -8.07 -15.29
C VAL A 260 7.18 -9.08 -16.35
N SER A 261 7.86 -10.22 -16.45
CA SER A 261 7.54 -11.25 -17.45
C SER A 261 6.17 -11.90 -17.27
N SER A 262 5.54 -11.73 -16.09
CA SER A 262 4.17 -12.19 -15.82
C SER A 262 3.10 -11.17 -16.23
N PHE A 263 3.48 -9.93 -16.57
CA PHE A 263 2.52 -8.86 -16.83
C PHE A 263 1.80 -9.09 -18.16
N ASN A 264 0.48 -9.16 -18.08
CA ASN A 264 -0.40 -9.12 -19.25
C ASN A 264 -0.90 -7.69 -19.45
N THR A 265 -0.48 -7.05 -20.54
CA THR A 265 -0.79 -5.65 -20.83
C THR A 265 -1.90 -5.48 -21.86
N ALA A 266 -2.62 -6.54 -22.24
CA ALA A 266 -3.63 -6.49 -23.29
C ALA A 266 -4.79 -5.52 -23.03
N ASN A 267 -5.11 -5.25 -21.75
CA ASN A 267 -6.17 -4.32 -21.36
C ASN A 267 -5.64 -2.97 -20.86
N VAL A 268 -4.31 -2.78 -20.82
CA VAL A 268 -3.70 -1.56 -20.28
C VAL A 268 -3.78 -0.45 -21.31
N SER A 269 -4.38 0.67 -20.91
CA SER A 269 -4.49 1.89 -21.72
C SER A 269 -3.47 2.96 -21.35
N ASP A 270 -2.94 2.91 -20.11
CA ASP A 270 -1.95 3.86 -19.60
C ASP A 270 -0.74 3.17 -18.99
N MET A 271 0.45 3.46 -19.52
CA MET A 271 1.79 3.12 -19.03
C MET A 271 2.70 4.35 -19.03
N GLY A 272 2.12 5.56 -19.11
CA GLY A 272 2.89 6.81 -19.07
C GLY A 272 3.77 6.84 -17.82
N ASP A 273 4.99 7.32 -17.95
CA ASP A 273 5.96 7.46 -16.85
C ASP A 273 6.28 6.16 -16.07
N MET A 274 5.85 4.97 -16.51
CA MET A 274 5.86 3.73 -15.70
C MET A 274 7.21 3.42 -15.06
N PHE A 275 8.33 3.67 -15.75
CA PHE A 275 9.70 3.50 -15.26
C PHE A 275 10.48 4.81 -15.22
N GLN A 276 9.81 5.95 -15.37
CA GLN A 276 10.45 7.26 -15.45
C GLN A 276 11.40 7.48 -14.27
N SER A 277 12.62 7.92 -14.58
CA SER A 277 13.65 8.26 -13.59
C SER A 277 14.06 7.14 -12.64
N CYS A 278 13.92 5.88 -13.06
CA CYS A 278 14.54 4.73 -12.40
C CYS A 278 16.05 4.73 -12.70
N SER A 279 16.79 5.65 -12.10
CA SER A 279 18.16 6.00 -12.50
C SER A 279 19.19 4.90 -12.30
N SER A 280 18.93 3.91 -11.43
CA SER A 280 19.81 2.74 -11.24
C SER A 280 19.34 1.49 -12.00
N LEU A 281 18.21 1.55 -12.69
CA LEU A 281 17.62 0.40 -13.37
C LEU A 281 18.45 0.04 -14.60
N THR A 282 19.03 -1.17 -14.56
CA THR A 282 19.87 -1.69 -15.65
C THR A 282 19.14 -2.70 -16.52
N THR A 283 18.17 -3.43 -15.97
CA THR A 283 17.55 -4.55 -16.65
C THR A 283 16.06 -4.67 -16.29
N ILE A 284 15.21 -4.77 -17.31
CA ILE A 284 13.80 -5.14 -17.17
C ILE A 284 13.63 -6.48 -17.88
N TYR A 285 13.24 -7.52 -17.12
CA TYR A 285 12.98 -8.84 -17.69
C TYR A 285 11.54 -8.93 -18.17
N CYS A 286 11.38 -9.18 -19.48
CA CYS A 286 10.09 -9.45 -20.12
C CYS A 286 10.29 -10.18 -21.45
N ASN A 287 9.43 -11.14 -21.76
CA ASN A 287 9.47 -11.89 -23.03
C ASN A 287 8.56 -11.31 -24.11
N ASP A 288 7.62 -10.47 -23.71
CA ASP A 288 6.57 -9.94 -24.56
C ASP A 288 6.91 -8.55 -25.11
N THR A 289 6.23 -8.16 -26.16
CA THR A 289 6.20 -6.80 -26.67
C THR A 289 4.97 -6.11 -26.16
N TRP A 290 5.15 -4.98 -25.49
CA TRP A 290 4.04 -4.20 -24.95
C TRP A 290 3.62 -3.08 -25.90
N SER A 291 2.33 -2.76 -25.86
CA SER A 291 1.77 -1.60 -26.54
C SER A 291 0.59 -1.08 -25.75
N CYS A 292 0.42 0.24 -25.71
CA CYS A 292 -0.73 0.89 -25.08
C CYS A 292 -0.99 2.26 -25.71
N THR A 293 -2.13 2.85 -25.36
CA THR A 293 -2.54 4.16 -25.93
C THR A 293 -1.68 5.30 -25.39
N ASN A 294 -1.42 5.31 -24.07
CA ASN A 294 -0.54 6.29 -23.44
C ASN A 294 0.71 5.58 -22.89
N SER A 295 1.88 5.95 -23.37
CA SER A 295 3.19 5.47 -22.91
C SER A 295 4.24 6.58 -22.87
N SER A 296 3.79 7.83 -22.81
CA SER A 296 4.68 9.00 -22.79
C SER A 296 5.69 8.88 -21.64
N TYR A 297 6.95 9.15 -21.93
CA TYR A 297 8.05 9.16 -20.95
C TYR A 297 8.27 7.86 -20.18
N MET A 298 7.71 6.73 -20.63
CA MET A 298 7.76 5.43 -19.94
C MET A 298 9.16 5.05 -19.44
N PHE A 299 10.21 5.32 -20.22
CA PHE A 299 11.63 5.02 -19.88
C PHE A 299 12.48 6.28 -19.68
N TRP A 300 11.89 7.48 -19.69
CA TRP A 300 12.66 8.71 -19.58
C TRP A 300 13.46 8.75 -18.26
N GLY A 301 14.76 9.14 -18.36
CA GLY A 301 15.62 9.24 -17.18
C GLY A 301 16.10 7.89 -16.62
N CYS A 302 16.19 6.83 -17.45
CA CYS A 302 16.74 5.51 -17.11
C CYS A 302 18.13 5.30 -17.75
N PRO A 303 19.17 6.09 -17.44
CA PRO A 303 20.40 6.16 -18.22
C PRO A 303 21.22 4.86 -18.23
N LEU A 304 20.99 3.94 -17.27
CA LEU A 304 21.69 2.67 -17.16
C LEU A 304 20.93 1.51 -17.82
N LEU A 305 19.70 1.76 -18.28
CA LEU A 305 18.84 0.73 -18.85
C LEU A 305 19.41 0.24 -20.19
N LYS A 306 19.45 -1.07 -20.36
CA LYS A 306 19.88 -1.71 -21.60
C LYS A 306 19.17 -3.05 -21.78
N GLY A 307 18.75 -3.29 -23.00
CA GLY A 307 18.23 -4.56 -23.48
C GLY A 307 18.95 -4.93 -24.76
N ALA A 308 18.21 -5.11 -25.87
CA ALA A 308 18.76 -5.26 -27.20
C ALA A 308 19.48 -3.95 -27.67
N ILE A 309 19.06 -2.80 -27.13
CA ILE A 309 19.71 -1.50 -27.36
C ILE A 309 20.12 -0.87 -26.02
N ALA A 310 21.07 0.07 -26.08
CA ALA A 310 21.39 0.94 -24.96
C ALA A 310 20.35 2.07 -24.85
N TYR A 311 20.25 2.65 -23.65
CA TYR A 311 19.35 3.77 -23.41
C TYR A 311 19.62 4.96 -24.36
N ASP A 312 18.54 5.55 -24.85
CA ASP A 312 18.52 6.76 -25.70
C ASP A 312 17.37 7.66 -25.20
N GLU A 313 17.69 8.88 -24.80
CA GLU A 313 16.71 9.81 -24.23
C GLU A 313 15.56 10.19 -25.17
N ASN A 314 15.70 9.95 -26.47
CA ASN A 314 14.68 10.17 -27.48
C ASN A 314 13.80 8.92 -27.72
N LYS A 315 14.09 7.81 -27.04
CA LYS A 315 13.44 6.52 -27.21
C LYS A 315 12.79 6.10 -25.87
N THR A 316 11.69 6.73 -25.53
CA THR A 316 11.13 6.65 -24.16
C THR A 316 9.73 6.07 -24.05
N ASP A 317 9.08 5.75 -25.14
CA ASP A 317 7.71 5.21 -25.16
C ASP A 317 7.66 3.68 -25.32
N ALA A 318 6.45 3.09 -25.33
CA ALA A 318 6.24 1.66 -25.43
C ALA A 318 6.75 1.01 -26.73
N THR A 319 7.12 1.78 -27.77
CA THR A 319 7.76 1.25 -28.99
C THR A 319 9.04 0.47 -28.63
N TYR A 320 9.70 0.88 -27.53
CA TYR A 320 10.93 0.28 -27.03
C TYR A 320 10.68 -0.72 -25.89
N ALA A 321 9.42 -1.01 -25.55
CA ALA A 321 9.03 -2.01 -24.55
C ALA A 321 8.94 -3.40 -25.17
N ASN A 322 10.07 -3.91 -25.66
CA ASN A 322 10.19 -5.22 -26.29
C ASN A 322 11.61 -5.79 -26.13
N PRO A 323 11.79 -7.14 -26.20
CA PRO A 323 13.08 -7.78 -26.01
C PRO A 323 13.97 -7.87 -27.26
N ASP A 324 13.44 -7.56 -28.45
CA ASP A 324 14.16 -7.81 -29.73
C ASP A 324 14.87 -6.55 -30.24
N THR A 325 14.26 -5.38 -30.06
CA THR A 325 14.76 -4.10 -30.57
C THR A 325 14.67 -2.99 -29.53
N GLY A 326 14.29 -3.32 -28.29
CA GLY A 326 14.01 -2.36 -27.21
C GLY A 326 14.82 -2.62 -25.94
N TYR A 327 14.24 -2.23 -24.81
CA TYR A 327 14.90 -2.23 -23.51
C TYR A 327 14.65 -3.50 -22.68
N PHE A 328 13.76 -4.38 -23.10
CA PHE A 328 13.51 -5.60 -22.34
C PHE A 328 14.61 -6.66 -22.57
N THR A 329 14.81 -7.48 -21.56
CA THR A 329 15.70 -8.63 -21.57
C THR A 329 14.84 -9.90 -21.40
N ARG A 330 15.04 -10.93 -22.26
CA ARG A 330 14.26 -12.17 -22.15
C ARG A 330 14.59 -12.90 -20.84
N THR A 331 13.53 -13.36 -20.15
CA THR A 331 13.68 -14.31 -19.03
C THR A 331 14.04 -15.69 -19.58
N GLY A 332 14.91 -16.42 -18.89
CA GLY A 332 15.32 -17.76 -19.31
C GLY A 332 16.33 -17.79 -20.45
N GLY A 333 16.77 -16.65 -20.93
CA GLY A 333 17.97 -16.52 -21.73
C GLY A 333 19.20 -16.68 -20.85
N THR A 334 19.51 -17.89 -20.42
CA THR A 334 20.95 -18.20 -20.39
C THR A 334 21.39 -17.87 -21.80
N SER A 335 22.17 -16.77 -21.97
CA SER A 335 22.79 -16.46 -23.25
C SER A 335 23.47 -17.74 -23.74
N VAL A 336 22.88 -18.35 -24.76
CA VAL A 336 23.52 -19.46 -25.45
C VAL A 336 24.58 -18.78 -26.32
N GLU A 337 25.75 -18.55 -25.75
CA GLU A 337 26.89 -18.13 -26.54
C GLU A 337 27.23 -19.26 -27.52
N THR A 338 27.03 -19.00 -28.79
CA THR A 338 27.41 -19.93 -29.84
C THR A 338 28.90 -19.69 -30.13
N LEU A 339 29.74 -20.54 -29.59
CA LEU A 339 31.18 -20.53 -29.96
C LEU A 339 31.31 -21.28 -31.30
N ASN A 340 31.77 -20.57 -32.34
CA ASN A 340 32.24 -21.23 -33.54
C ASN A 340 33.56 -21.93 -33.23
N ALA A 341 33.67 -23.22 -33.55
CA ALA A 341 34.82 -24.08 -33.27
C ALA A 341 36.15 -23.62 -33.90
N ALA A 342 36.17 -22.46 -34.59
CA ALA A 342 37.31 -21.94 -35.31
C ALA A 342 38.25 -20.98 -34.51
N SER A 343 37.89 -20.56 -33.31
CA SER A 343 38.74 -19.70 -32.48
C SER A 343 39.26 -20.48 -31.26
N GLY A 344 40.47 -21.00 -31.39
CA GLY A 344 41.14 -21.82 -30.38
C GLY A 344 41.62 -21.03 -29.16
N GLN A 345 40.74 -20.44 -28.37
CA GLN A 345 41.06 -19.98 -27.03
C GLN A 345 40.59 -21.01 -26.01
N GLN A 346 41.52 -21.76 -25.44
CA GLN A 346 41.33 -22.61 -24.28
C GLN A 346 41.15 -21.71 -23.05
N ASN A 347 39.89 -21.46 -22.64
CA ASN A 347 39.61 -21.01 -21.30
C ASN A 347 39.69 -22.23 -20.37
N ASN A 348 40.48 -22.16 -19.29
CA ASN A 348 40.63 -23.22 -18.28
C ASN A 348 39.38 -23.37 -17.36
N GLU A 349 38.21 -23.07 -17.86
CA GLU A 349 36.96 -23.17 -17.10
C GLU A 349 36.40 -24.61 -17.16
N ALA A 350 35.94 -25.12 -16.01
CA ALA A 350 35.37 -26.46 -15.91
C ALA A 350 34.15 -26.60 -16.81
N CYS A 351 34.15 -27.61 -17.66
CA CYS A 351 33.06 -27.92 -18.60
C CYS A 351 32.20 -29.09 -18.06
N TYR A 352 30.87 -29.00 -18.17
CA TYR A 352 29.92 -30.01 -17.73
C TYR A 352 28.89 -30.28 -18.83
N SER A 353 28.37 -31.52 -18.87
CA SER A 353 27.18 -31.87 -19.65
C SER A 353 25.92 -31.25 -19.02
N LEU A 354 24.80 -31.27 -19.74
CA LEU A 354 23.50 -30.85 -19.17
C LEU A 354 23.03 -31.69 -17.97
N SER A 355 23.53 -32.93 -17.86
CA SER A 355 23.28 -33.79 -16.69
C SER A 355 24.19 -33.55 -15.52
N GLY A 356 25.06 -32.52 -15.59
CA GLY A 356 26.00 -32.16 -14.53
C GLY A 356 27.30 -32.99 -14.49
N GLN A 357 27.54 -33.88 -15.47
CA GLN A 357 28.78 -34.65 -15.57
C GLN A 357 29.94 -33.76 -16.06
N ARG A 358 31.04 -33.74 -15.33
CA ARG A 358 32.25 -32.99 -15.74
C ARG A 358 32.86 -33.60 -17.02
N LEU A 359 33.10 -32.75 -17.98
CA LEU A 359 33.68 -33.13 -19.27
C LEU A 359 35.16 -32.69 -19.33
N THR A 360 35.99 -33.48 -20.02
CA THR A 360 37.41 -33.14 -20.25
C THR A 360 37.59 -32.08 -21.33
N ALA A 361 36.60 -31.94 -22.22
CA ALA A 361 36.54 -30.91 -23.26
C ALA A 361 35.09 -30.67 -23.65
N PRO A 362 34.75 -29.48 -24.21
CA PRO A 362 33.40 -29.23 -24.74
C PRO A 362 33.06 -30.20 -25.85
N GLN A 363 31.83 -30.73 -25.83
CA GLN A 363 31.31 -31.65 -26.84
C GLN A 363 30.29 -30.93 -27.74
N LYS A 364 30.12 -31.42 -28.96
CA LYS A 364 29.06 -30.91 -29.86
C LYS A 364 27.68 -30.99 -29.18
N GLY A 365 26.96 -29.88 -29.21
CA GLY A 365 25.70 -29.70 -28.50
C GLY A 365 25.82 -28.70 -27.37
N ILE A 366 24.90 -28.80 -26.38
CA ILE A 366 24.86 -27.85 -25.25
C ILE A 366 25.78 -28.33 -24.11
N ASN A 367 26.67 -27.45 -23.67
CA ASN A 367 27.59 -27.66 -22.55
C ASN A 367 27.37 -26.58 -21.48
N ILE A 368 27.82 -26.82 -20.24
CA ILE A 368 27.88 -25.81 -19.19
C ILE A 368 29.38 -25.51 -18.97
N ILE A 369 29.82 -24.30 -19.28
CA ILE A 369 31.22 -23.84 -19.14
C ILE A 369 31.21 -22.56 -18.34
N GLY A 370 31.98 -22.52 -17.22
CA GLY A 370 31.97 -21.35 -16.32
C GLY A 370 30.57 -21.02 -15.75
N GLY A 371 29.68 -22.03 -15.58
CA GLY A 371 28.31 -21.85 -15.12
C GLY A 371 27.31 -21.37 -16.18
N LYS A 372 27.78 -21.14 -17.44
CA LYS A 372 26.92 -20.72 -18.57
C LYS A 372 26.61 -21.87 -19.51
N LYS A 373 25.43 -21.89 -20.12
CA LYS A 373 25.09 -22.83 -21.20
C LYS A 373 25.70 -22.34 -22.51
N ILE A 374 26.50 -23.17 -23.16
CA ILE A 374 27.20 -22.87 -24.42
C ILE A 374 26.84 -23.94 -25.44
N VAL A 375 26.51 -23.54 -26.67
CA VAL A 375 26.32 -24.46 -27.80
C VAL A 375 27.60 -24.56 -28.59
N ILE A 376 28.11 -25.80 -28.72
CA ILE A 376 29.21 -26.12 -29.60
C ILE A 376 28.64 -26.74 -30.89
N LYS A 377 28.86 -26.12 -32.02
CA LYS A 377 28.39 -26.56 -33.33
C LYS A 377 29.32 -27.58 -33.97
#